data_bce2331d68e79c1a1252839a630741a9
#
_entry.id   bce2331d68e79c1a1252839a630741a9
#
_cell.length_a   1.000
_cell.length_b   1.000
_cell.length_c   1.000
_cell.angle_alpha   90.00
_cell.angle_beta   90.00
_cell.angle_gamma   90.00
#
_symmetry.space_group_name_H-M   'P 1'
#
loop_
_entity.id
_entity.type
_entity.pdbx_description
1 polymer ?
#
loop_
_entity_poly.entity_id
_entity_poly.type
_entity_poly.pdbx_seq_one_letter_code
_entity_poly.pdbx_strand_id
1 'polypeptide(L)'
;MSTSRSITVKALARVEGEGALRIRVEGDRIEIAEFNIYEPPRFFEKILVGRSLREVPDIVARICGICPVAYQMTACHALEHALEIEPPEGTRTLRRLLYCGEWIQSHALHVHLLHAPDFLGYESGFTMAVDHPALVEAGFRLKGLGNRIMEVVGGRAVHPVNVAVGGFHVWPDVDAVRGLVPDLVWGLDVALDLVDRVSGFDFPPFERPHDFVALRHEAEYPFNEGRIVSSDGLDISVDAFPDHFEERQVSWSTALHAVRLPSGRPYSVGPLARLNLCRDRLPPRAALAAARCEWPMLNPFRSIIARAIEIAAACEDALELARAWTRPQTDSTASFSPRAAVGSHATEAPRGLLWHRYSIDADGLVSGAAIIPPTSQNQARIEADLRAFVPQVLPLDDAAATLRCEQLIRSYDPCISCATHFLRLSIDRKEASVIPPSPSPPRRG
;
A
#
# COMPACT_ATOMS: atom_id res chain seq x y z
N MET A 1 17.43 -8.60 -40.52
CA MET A 1 16.36 -9.26 -39.75
C MET A 1 16.32 -8.57 -38.42
N SER A 2 15.18 -7.98 -38.05
CA SER A 2 15.01 -7.34 -36.71
C SER A 2 15.13 -8.43 -35.65
N THR A 3 16.08 -8.30 -34.73
CA THR A 3 16.21 -9.23 -33.61
C THR A 3 15.07 -8.95 -32.60
N SER A 4 14.17 -9.92 -32.44
CA SER A 4 13.13 -9.84 -31.41
C SER A 4 13.65 -10.49 -30.12
N ARG A 5 13.48 -9.81 -28.98
CA ARG A 5 13.79 -10.32 -27.63
C ARG A 5 12.57 -10.23 -26.73
N SER A 6 12.30 -11.29 -25.97
CA SER A 6 11.21 -11.33 -24.99
C SER A 6 11.72 -11.72 -23.62
N ILE A 7 11.33 -10.98 -22.59
CA ILE A 7 11.50 -11.34 -21.17
C ILE A 7 10.11 -11.62 -20.62
N THR A 8 9.90 -12.80 -20.06
CA THR A 8 8.59 -13.21 -19.51
C THR A 8 8.79 -13.89 -18.16
N VAL A 9 8.19 -13.34 -17.11
CA VAL A 9 8.09 -13.94 -15.80
C VAL A 9 6.64 -14.32 -15.57
N LYS A 10 6.36 -15.61 -15.46
CA LYS A 10 4.98 -16.12 -15.32
C LYS A 10 4.39 -15.87 -13.93
N ALA A 11 5.24 -15.85 -12.90
CA ALA A 11 4.86 -15.55 -11.53
C ALA A 11 6.01 -14.82 -10.86
N LEU A 12 5.76 -13.60 -10.40
CA LEU A 12 6.73 -12.80 -9.66
C LEU A 12 6.92 -13.36 -8.26
N ALA A 13 8.17 -13.50 -7.85
CA ALA A 13 8.54 -13.92 -6.51
C ALA A 13 8.75 -12.71 -5.58
N ARG A 14 8.50 -12.92 -4.28
CA ARG A 14 8.74 -11.92 -3.23
C ARG A 14 7.91 -10.65 -3.38
N VAL A 15 6.69 -10.80 -3.89
CA VAL A 15 5.61 -9.80 -3.89
C VAL A 15 4.38 -10.42 -3.22
N GLU A 16 3.45 -9.60 -2.75
CA GLU A 16 2.17 -10.10 -2.26
C GLU A 16 1.20 -10.27 -3.44
N GLY A 17 0.60 -11.47 -3.57
CA GLY A 17 -0.37 -11.79 -4.61
C GLY A 17 0.25 -12.33 -5.90
N GLU A 18 -0.57 -12.46 -6.95
CA GLU A 18 -0.22 -13.13 -8.20
C GLU A 18 -0.11 -12.16 -9.37
N GLY A 19 1.13 -11.95 -9.86
CA GLY A 19 1.43 -11.10 -11.00
C GLY A 19 2.54 -11.67 -11.87
N ALA A 20 2.55 -11.24 -13.12
CA ALA A 20 3.49 -11.63 -14.15
C ALA A 20 4.14 -10.39 -14.78
N LEU A 21 5.30 -10.57 -15.40
CA LEU A 21 5.99 -9.55 -16.17
C LEU A 21 6.10 -10.01 -17.62
N ARG A 22 5.80 -9.11 -18.56
CA ARG A 22 5.99 -9.34 -19.99
C ARG A 22 6.65 -8.14 -20.65
N ILE A 23 7.82 -8.35 -21.22
CA ILE A 23 8.54 -7.36 -22.03
C ILE A 23 8.82 -7.97 -23.39
N ARG A 24 8.56 -7.20 -24.46
CA ARG A 24 8.94 -7.54 -25.82
C ARG A 24 9.61 -6.35 -26.49
N VAL A 25 10.75 -6.60 -27.09
CA VAL A 25 11.56 -5.61 -27.81
C VAL A 25 11.81 -6.11 -29.23
N GLU A 26 11.62 -5.26 -30.22
CA GLU A 26 11.93 -5.53 -31.64
C GLU A 26 12.95 -4.48 -32.12
N GLY A 27 14.17 -4.93 -32.35
CA GLY A 27 15.30 -4.01 -32.56
C GLY A 27 15.51 -3.11 -31.33
N ASP A 28 15.39 -1.79 -31.51
CA ASP A 28 15.52 -0.80 -30.44
C ASP A 28 14.15 -0.35 -29.90
N ARG A 29 13.06 -0.92 -30.41
CA ARG A 29 11.69 -0.52 -30.02
C ARG A 29 11.09 -1.45 -29.00
N ILE A 30 10.63 -0.89 -27.88
CA ILE A 30 9.90 -1.60 -26.84
C ILE A 30 8.43 -1.67 -27.24
N GLU A 31 7.98 -2.85 -27.68
CA GLU A 31 6.60 -3.11 -28.06
C GLU A 31 5.72 -3.30 -26.84
N ILE A 32 6.17 -4.12 -25.88
CA ILE A 32 5.46 -4.50 -24.67
C ILE A 32 6.35 -4.23 -23.46
N ALA A 33 5.78 -3.62 -22.41
CA ALA A 33 6.33 -3.58 -21.06
C ALA A 33 5.12 -3.52 -20.11
N GLU A 34 4.67 -4.68 -19.66
CA GLU A 34 3.43 -4.90 -18.91
C GLU A 34 3.73 -5.57 -17.57
N PHE A 35 3.14 -5.02 -16.50
CA PHE A 35 3.03 -5.70 -15.22
C PHE A 35 1.62 -6.31 -15.16
N ASN A 36 1.53 -7.56 -15.55
CA ASN A 36 0.28 -8.29 -15.74
C ASN A 36 -0.18 -8.90 -14.41
N ILE A 37 -1.17 -8.29 -13.78
CA ILE A 37 -1.86 -8.87 -12.62
C ILE A 37 -2.99 -9.74 -13.13
N TYR A 38 -3.02 -11.01 -12.72
CA TYR A 38 -4.00 -12.00 -13.13
C TYR A 38 -4.80 -12.60 -11.95
N GLU A 39 -4.55 -12.15 -10.73
CA GLU A 39 -5.35 -12.50 -9.55
C GLU A 39 -6.83 -12.11 -9.78
N PRO A 40 -7.80 -13.00 -9.52
CA PRO A 40 -9.21 -12.69 -9.75
C PRO A 40 -9.69 -11.53 -8.87
N PRO A 41 -10.55 -10.63 -9.40
CA PRO A 41 -11.17 -9.57 -8.60
C PRO A 41 -12.05 -10.13 -7.48
N ARG A 42 -12.00 -9.53 -6.29
CA ARG A 42 -12.69 -10.00 -5.08
C ARG A 42 -13.94 -9.21 -4.70
N PHE A 43 -14.29 -8.18 -5.45
CA PHE A 43 -15.55 -7.43 -5.40
C PHE A 43 -15.94 -6.82 -4.04
N PHE A 44 -15.01 -6.39 -3.22
CA PHE A 44 -15.29 -5.83 -1.89
C PHE A 44 -16.22 -4.62 -1.93
N GLU A 45 -16.08 -3.72 -2.89
CA GLU A 45 -17.01 -2.59 -3.06
C GLU A 45 -18.46 -3.06 -3.25
N LYS A 46 -18.69 -4.17 -3.97
CA LYS A 46 -20.02 -4.75 -4.15
C LYS A 46 -20.51 -5.50 -2.91
N ILE A 47 -19.61 -6.16 -2.19
CA ILE A 47 -19.93 -6.89 -0.94
C ILE A 47 -20.42 -5.92 0.14
N LEU A 48 -19.90 -4.69 0.15
CA LEU A 48 -20.27 -3.64 1.11
C LEU A 48 -21.70 -3.13 0.90
N VAL A 49 -22.22 -3.14 -0.33
CA VAL A 49 -23.58 -2.65 -0.62
C VAL A 49 -24.62 -3.46 0.12
N GLY A 50 -25.48 -2.77 0.89
CA GLY A 50 -26.50 -3.36 1.76
C GLY A 50 -25.99 -3.78 3.14
N ARG A 51 -24.70 -3.59 3.46
CA ARG A 51 -24.14 -3.83 4.78
C ARG A 51 -24.33 -2.62 5.69
N SER A 52 -24.43 -2.88 6.99
CA SER A 52 -24.45 -1.80 7.97
C SER A 52 -23.11 -1.05 7.96
N LEU A 53 -23.15 0.26 8.07
CA LEU A 53 -21.94 1.09 8.20
C LEU A 53 -21.02 0.64 9.34
N ARG A 54 -21.57 0.00 10.38
CA ARG A 54 -20.82 -0.53 11.54
C ARG A 54 -19.99 -1.77 11.19
N GLU A 55 -20.37 -2.53 10.13
CA GLU A 55 -19.65 -3.71 9.64
C GLU A 55 -18.51 -3.35 8.68
N VAL A 56 -18.53 -2.14 8.10
CA VAL A 56 -17.59 -1.72 7.06
C VAL A 56 -16.12 -1.90 7.49
N PRO A 57 -15.68 -1.43 8.67
CA PRO A 57 -14.27 -1.58 9.07
C PRO A 57 -13.81 -3.04 9.15
N ASP A 58 -14.66 -3.95 9.62
CA ASP A 58 -14.31 -5.38 9.69
C ASP A 58 -14.29 -6.04 8.31
N ILE A 59 -15.18 -5.64 7.40
CA ILE A 59 -15.22 -6.16 6.03
C ILE A 59 -14.00 -5.69 5.23
N VAL A 60 -13.69 -4.39 5.24
CA VAL A 60 -12.56 -3.86 4.45
C VAL A 60 -11.20 -4.32 4.97
N ALA A 61 -11.09 -4.64 6.26
CA ALA A 61 -9.88 -5.27 6.81
C ALA A 61 -9.51 -6.57 6.08
N ARG A 62 -10.50 -7.29 5.51
CA ARG A 62 -10.30 -8.56 4.77
C ARG A 62 -9.74 -8.38 3.37
N ILE A 63 -9.66 -7.14 2.88
CA ILE A 63 -9.02 -6.87 1.58
C ILE A 63 -7.55 -7.27 1.62
N CYS A 64 -6.85 -7.05 2.74
CA CYS A 64 -5.44 -7.39 2.88
C CYS A 64 -5.09 -7.88 4.29
N GLY A 65 -4.29 -8.94 4.37
CA GLY A 65 -3.76 -9.45 5.64
C GLY A 65 -2.54 -8.67 6.16
N ILE A 66 -1.89 -7.86 5.31
CA ILE A 66 -0.68 -7.09 5.68
C ILE A 66 -1.04 -5.65 6.09
N CYS A 67 -2.00 -5.00 5.41
CA CYS A 67 -2.40 -3.62 5.66
C CYS A 67 -3.87 -3.43 6.08
N PRO A 68 -4.43 -4.27 6.97
CA PRO A 68 -5.83 -4.18 7.37
C PRO A 68 -6.16 -2.90 8.12
N VAL A 69 -5.20 -2.34 8.89
CA VAL A 69 -5.38 -1.11 9.67
C VAL A 69 -5.62 0.08 8.75
N ALA A 70 -4.85 0.20 7.67
CA ALA A 70 -5.05 1.27 6.70
C ALA A 70 -6.48 1.28 6.15
N TYR A 71 -6.99 0.10 5.75
CA TYR A 71 -8.38 -0.01 5.28
C TYR A 71 -9.41 0.35 6.35
N GLN A 72 -9.21 -0.10 7.58
CA GLN A 72 -10.10 0.22 8.71
C GLN A 72 -10.11 1.72 9.02
N MET A 73 -8.92 2.33 9.10
CA MET A 73 -8.80 3.76 9.42
C MET A 73 -9.43 4.61 8.32
N THR A 74 -9.11 4.34 7.05
CA THR A 74 -9.70 5.08 5.93
C THR A 74 -11.22 4.97 5.92
N ALA A 75 -11.76 3.77 6.19
CA ALA A 75 -13.20 3.56 6.27
C ALA A 75 -13.83 4.28 7.46
N CYS A 76 -13.25 4.19 8.66
CA CYS A 76 -13.76 4.89 9.84
C CYS A 76 -13.79 6.41 9.60
N HIS A 77 -12.70 6.99 9.16
CA HIS A 77 -12.62 8.43 8.91
C HIS A 77 -13.62 8.89 7.81
N ALA A 78 -13.79 8.12 6.72
CA ALA A 78 -14.75 8.46 5.67
C ALA A 78 -16.21 8.42 6.18
N LEU A 79 -16.56 7.43 7.00
CA LEU A 79 -17.88 7.30 7.60
C LEU A 79 -18.13 8.33 8.71
N GLU A 80 -17.13 8.63 9.51
CA GLU A 80 -17.17 9.66 10.54
C GLU A 80 -17.33 11.05 9.92
N HIS A 81 -16.59 11.33 8.83
CA HIS A 81 -16.77 12.57 8.06
C HIS A 81 -18.18 12.68 7.47
N ALA A 82 -18.71 11.59 6.86
CA ALA A 82 -20.07 11.58 6.31
C ALA A 82 -21.14 11.89 7.35
N LEU A 83 -20.98 11.41 8.57
CA LEU A 83 -21.97 11.49 9.65
C LEU A 83 -21.68 12.60 10.66
N GLU A 84 -20.56 13.34 10.48
CA GLU A 84 -20.09 14.38 11.41
C GLU A 84 -19.91 13.81 12.84
N ILE A 85 -19.30 12.61 12.92
CA ILE A 85 -19.02 11.94 14.18
C ILE A 85 -17.65 12.43 14.69
N GLU A 86 -17.63 12.91 15.93
CA GLU A 86 -16.39 13.24 16.64
C GLU A 86 -16.04 12.10 17.59
N PRO A 87 -14.99 11.31 17.30
CA PRO A 87 -14.54 10.23 18.18
C PRO A 87 -14.06 10.78 19.53
N PRO A 88 -14.18 10.00 20.63
CA PRO A 88 -13.73 10.39 21.95
C PRO A 88 -12.25 10.74 22.00
N GLU A 89 -11.86 11.56 22.98
CA GLU A 89 -10.47 11.83 23.32
C GLU A 89 -9.69 10.51 23.52
N GLY A 90 -8.46 10.45 23.02
CA GLY A 90 -7.64 9.24 23.03
C GLY A 90 -7.78 8.35 21.79
N THR A 91 -8.89 8.44 21.03
CA THR A 91 -9.07 7.66 19.79
C THR A 91 -7.97 7.96 18.78
N ARG A 92 -7.66 9.24 18.56
CA ARG A 92 -6.61 9.67 17.62
C ARG A 92 -5.24 9.09 17.99
N THR A 93 -4.89 9.11 19.28
CA THR A 93 -3.65 8.52 19.80
C THR A 93 -3.56 7.03 19.53
N LEU A 94 -4.61 6.28 19.82
CA LEU A 94 -4.64 4.82 19.62
C LEU A 94 -4.64 4.44 18.14
N ARG A 95 -5.37 5.18 17.30
CA ARG A 95 -5.37 4.96 15.84
C ARG A 95 -3.98 5.18 15.27
N ARG A 96 -3.27 6.22 15.72
CA ARG A 96 -1.89 6.47 15.30
C ARG A 96 -0.94 5.37 15.80
N LEU A 97 -1.07 4.93 17.06
CA LEU A 97 -0.28 3.81 17.59
C LEU A 97 -0.54 2.50 16.83
N LEU A 98 -1.80 2.20 16.52
CA LEU A 98 -2.18 1.03 15.74
C LEU A 98 -1.58 1.07 14.33
N TYR A 99 -1.57 2.24 13.70
CA TYR A 99 -0.96 2.48 12.39
C TYR A 99 0.55 2.30 12.42
N CYS A 100 1.23 2.78 13.46
CA CYS A 100 2.65 2.52 13.67
C CYS A 100 2.95 1.03 13.67
N GLY A 101 2.12 0.22 14.36
CA GLY A 101 2.24 -1.24 14.37
C GLY A 101 2.17 -1.85 12.98
N GLU A 102 1.22 -1.41 12.15
CA GLU A 102 1.11 -1.88 10.77
C GLU A 102 2.31 -1.48 9.91
N TRP A 103 2.79 -0.25 10.02
CA TRP A 103 3.95 0.19 9.24
C TRP A 103 5.22 -0.57 9.64
N ILE A 104 5.47 -0.73 10.93
CA ILE A 104 6.63 -1.48 11.43
C ILE A 104 6.61 -2.90 10.87
N GLN A 105 5.48 -3.64 11.02
CA GLN A 105 5.42 -5.04 10.57
C GLN A 105 5.52 -5.18 9.05
N SER A 106 4.87 -4.29 8.29
CA SER A 106 4.83 -4.33 6.83
C SER A 106 6.17 -3.96 6.22
N HIS A 107 6.77 -2.85 6.67
CA HIS A 107 8.07 -2.43 6.16
C HIS A 107 9.20 -3.35 6.59
N ALA A 108 9.18 -3.89 7.82
CA ALA A 108 10.17 -4.87 8.26
C ALA A 108 10.13 -6.14 7.39
N LEU A 109 8.93 -6.65 7.08
CA LEU A 109 8.77 -7.78 6.15
C LEU A 109 9.39 -7.46 4.79
N HIS A 110 9.06 -6.30 4.21
CA HIS A 110 9.54 -5.94 2.88
C HIS A 110 11.05 -5.70 2.88
N VAL A 111 11.56 -4.86 3.76
CA VAL A 111 13.00 -4.51 3.79
C VAL A 111 13.86 -5.75 4.01
N HIS A 112 13.58 -6.53 5.04
CA HIS A 112 14.47 -7.61 5.46
C HIS A 112 14.33 -8.90 4.63
N LEU A 113 13.11 -9.25 4.20
CA LEU A 113 12.85 -10.56 3.61
C LEU A 113 12.54 -10.53 2.12
N LEU A 114 11.96 -9.42 1.61
CA LEU A 114 11.53 -9.36 0.22
C LEU A 114 12.50 -8.56 -0.65
N HIS A 115 13.13 -7.49 -0.15
CA HIS A 115 13.91 -6.55 -0.95
C HIS A 115 15.42 -6.57 -0.68
N ALA A 116 15.89 -6.69 0.58
CA ALA A 116 17.33 -6.79 0.88
C ALA A 116 18.04 -7.94 0.15
N PRO A 117 17.41 -9.13 -0.06
CA PRO A 117 18.05 -10.19 -0.84
C PRO A 117 18.48 -9.75 -2.24
N ASP A 118 17.76 -8.82 -2.88
CA ASP A 118 18.10 -8.31 -4.21
C ASP A 118 19.46 -7.58 -4.27
N PHE A 119 19.82 -6.87 -3.20
CA PHE A 119 21.05 -6.09 -3.12
C PHE A 119 22.23 -6.89 -2.55
N LEU A 120 21.93 -7.98 -1.84
CA LEU A 120 22.93 -8.86 -1.25
C LEU A 120 23.21 -10.12 -2.08
N GLY A 121 22.50 -10.29 -3.22
CA GLY A 121 22.75 -11.39 -4.17
C GLY A 121 22.10 -12.73 -3.76
N TYR A 122 21.01 -12.71 -3.03
CA TYR A 122 20.28 -13.91 -2.60
C TYR A 122 18.92 -14.05 -3.28
N GLU A 123 18.49 -15.29 -3.52
CA GLU A 123 17.17 -15.58 -4.09
C GLU A 123 16.01 -15.30 -3.10
N SER A 124 16.27 -15.44 -1.80
CA SER A 124 15.27 -15.27 -0.76
C SER A 124 15.86 -14.81 0.57
N GLY A 125 15.01 -14.30 1.47
CA GLY A 125 15.41 -14.04 2.86
C GLY A 125 15.89 -15.28 3.61
N PHE A 126 15.40 -16.47 3.26
CA PHE A 126 15.83 -17.72 3.89
C PHE A 126 17.25 -18.12 3.47
N THR A 127 17.59 -18.00 2.17
CA THR A 127 18.98 -18.25 1.72
C THR A 127 19.92 -17.19 2.25
N MET A 128 19.49 -15.94 2.36
CA MET A 128 20.24 -14.85 2.97
C MET A 128 20.52 -15.08 4.48
N ALA A 129 19.65 -15.79 5.18
CA ALA A 129 19.80 -16.04 6.62
C ALA A 129 21.06 -16.84 6.98
N VAL A 130 21.63 -17.58 6.04
CA VAL A 130 22.86 -18.37 6.24
C VAL A 130 24.05 -17.44 6.51
N ASP A 131 24.18 -16.36 5.73
CA ASP A 131 25.34 -15.45 5.80
C ASP A 131 25.00 -14.15 6.58
N HIS A 132 23.71 -13.81 6.68
CA HIS A 132 23.20 -12.61 7.35
C HIS A 132 22.13 -12.94 8.41
N PRO A 133 22.38 -13.88 9.37
CA PRO A 133 21.35 -14.30 10.32
C PRO A 133 20.82 -13.15 11.19
N ALA A 134 21.70 -12.26 11.64
CA ALA A 134 21.31 -11.12 12.47
C ALA A 134 20.35 -10.15 11.74
N LEU A 135 20.53 -9.95 10.42
CA LEU A 135 19.64 -9.10 9.62
C LEU A 135 18.24 -9.72 9.51
N VAL A 136 18.17 -11.04 9.29
CA VAL A 136 16.90 -11.77 9.17
C VAL A 136 16.18 -11.84 10.51
N GLU A 137 16.91 -12.13 11.61
CA GLU A 137 16.37 -12.15 12.97
C GLU A 137 15.80 -10.80 13.37
N ALA A 138 16.52 -9.70 13.11
CA ALA A 138 16.05 -8.34 13.35
C ALA A 138 14.74 -8.05 12.58
N GLY A 139 14.63 -8.50 11.33
CA GLY A 139 13.42 -8.39 10.53
C GLY A 139 12.22 -9.11 11.13
N PHE A 140 12.40 -10.36 11.58
CA PHE A 140 11.34 -11.11 12.24
C PHE A 140 10.92 -10.48 13.58
N ARG A 141 11.88 -10.00 14.36
CA ARG A 141 11.59 -9.37 15.65
C ARG A 141 10.89 -8.02 15.48
N LEU A 142 11.31 -7.18 14.51
CA LEU A 142 10.60 -5.94 14.17
C LEU A 142 9.17 -6.22 13.69
N LYS A 143 9.00 -7.22 12.81
CA LYS A 143 7.66 -7.67 12.38
C LYS A 143 6.82 -8.14 13.57
N GLY A 144 7.42 -8.89 14.50
CA GLY A 144 6.78 -9.32 15.74
C GLY A 144 6.35 -8.16 16.62
N LEU A 145 7.19 -7.11 16.74
CA LEU A 145 6.86 -5.88 17.48
C LEU A 145 5.64 -5.17 16.89
N GLY A 146 5.60 -4.97 15.55
CA GLY A 146 4.44 -4.38 14.89
C GLY A 146 3.15 -5.18 15.13
N ASN A 147 3.22 -6.52 15.00
CA ASN A 147 2.10 -7.41 15.30
C ASN A 147 1.65 -7.28 16.78
N ARG A 148 2.59 -7.17 17.72
CA ARG A 148 2.29 -7.02 19.15
C ARG A 148 1.55 -5.71 19.42
N ILE A 149 1.93 -4.62 18.78
CA ILE A 149 1.20 -3.34 18.87
C ILE A 149 -0.25 -3.54 18.37
N MET A 150 -0.41 -4.21 17.22
CA MET A 150 -1.74 -4.48 16.65
C MET A 150 -2.59 -5.39 17.56
N GLU A 151 -2.00 -6.36 18.23
CA GLU A 151 -2.70 -7.20 19.22
C GLU A 151 -3.16 -6.40 20.43
N VAL A 152 -2.28 -5.58 21.00
CA VAL A 152 -2.58 -4.83 22.23
C VAL A 152 -3.66 -3.78 21.98
N VAL A 153 -3.61 -3.06 20.86
CA VAL A 153 -4.55 -1.98 20.54
C VAL A 153 -5.76 -2.49 19.76
N GLY A 154 -5.51 -3.33 18.78
CA GLY A 154 -6.52 -3.81 17.82
C GLY A 154 -7.18 -5.14 18.20
N GLY A 155 -6.73 -5.79 19.28
CA GLY A 155 -7.25 -7.06 19.77
C GLY A 155 -6.74 -8.27 18.99
N ARG A 156 -6.06 -8.09 17.84
CA ARG A 156 -5.52 -9.15 17.01
C ARG A 156 -4.46 -8.62 16.04
N ALA A 157 -3.39 -9.40 15.78
CA ALA A 157 -2.29 -9.02 14.90
C ALA A 157 -2.69 -8.93 13.41
N VAL A 158 -3.67 -9.74 12.99
CA VAL A 158 -4.15 -9.77 11.60
C VAL A 158 -5.65 -9.50 11.60
N HIS A 159 -6.11 -8.54 10.79
CA HIS A 159 -7.49 -8.06 10.76
C HIS A 159 -7.99 -7.66 12.17
N PRO A 160 -7.51 -6.55 12.74
CA PRO A 160 -7.92 -6.09 14.06
C PRO A 160 -9.44 -6.03 14.24
N VAL A 161 -9.91 -6.34 15.43
CA VAL A 161 -11.35 -6.45 15.74
C VAL A 161 -11.83 -5.42 16.75
N ASN A 162 -10.94 -4.58 17.27
CA ASN A 162 -11.28 -3.57 18.27
C ASN A 162 -11.64 -2.21 17.65
N VAL A 163 -11.41 -2.03 16.34
CA VAL A 163 -11.68 -0.78 15.62
C VAL A 163 -13.18 -0.64 15.34
N ALA A 164 -13.75 0.53 15.62
CA ALA A 164 -15.14 0.84 15.36
C ALA A 164 -15.29 2.23 14.72
N VAL A 165 -16.37 2.43 13.95
CA VAL A 165 -16.81 3.78 13.56
C VAL A 165 -17.14 4.57 14.82
N GLY A 166 -16.54 5.73 14.97
CA GLY A 166 -16.65 6.55 16.16
C GLY A 166 -15.66 6.22 17.27
N GLY A 167 -14.67 5.34 17.04
CA GLY A 167 -13.62 5.03 18.03
C GLY A 167 -13.15 3.58 18.05
N PHE A 168 -13.26 2.95 19.24
CA PHE A 168 -12.89 1.57 19.51
C PHE A 168 -14.00 0.88 20.29
N HIS A 169 -14.10 -0.45 20.19
CA HIS A 169 -15.07 -1.21 21.01
C HIS A 169 -14.71 -1.16 22.49
N VAL A 170 -13.39 -1.24 22.81
CA VAL A 170 -12.89 -1.12 24.18
C VAL A 170 -11.57 -0.36 24.21
N TRP A 171 -11.32 0.40 25.27
CA TRP A 171 -10.01 0.96 25.51
C TRP A 171 -9.01 -0.14 25.87
N PRO A 172 -7.80 -0.17 25.24
CA PRO A 172 -6.77 -1.13 25.63
C PRO A 172 -6.29 -0.88 27.06
N ASP A 173 -5.81 -1.95 27.68
CA ASP A 173 -5.21 -1.89 29.01
C ASP A 173 -3.94 -1.01 29.00
N VAL A 174 -3.82 -0.14 29.99
CA VAL A 174 -2.70 0.83 30.09
C VAL A 174 -1.36 0.12 30.29
N ASP A 175 -1.33 -0.92 31.13
CA ASP A 175 -0.10 -1.64 31.41
C ASP A 175 0.34 -2.47 30.20
N ALA A 176 -0.61 -3.02 29.44
CA ALA A 176 -0.33 -3.71 28.17
C ALA A 176 0.28 -2.77 27.14
N VAL A 177 -0.25 -1.53 26.99
CA VAL A 177 0.31 -0.53 26.08
C VAL A 177 1.71 -0.09 26.53
N ARG A 178 1.89 0.20 27.82
CA ARG A 178 3.20 0.57 28.38
C ARG A 178 4.21 -0.56 28.32
N GLY A 179 3.75 -1.81 28.37
CA GLY A 179 4.59 -3.00 28.21
C GLY A 179 5.25 -3.13 26.84
N LEU A 180 4.83 -2.34 25.83
CA LEU A 180 5.48 -2.25 24.52
C LEU A 180 6.78 -1.43 24.55
N VAL A 181 6.97 -0.54 25.54
CA VAL A 181 8.07 0.43 25.59
C VAL A 181 9.46 -0.20 25.45
N PRO A 182 9.83 -1.29 26.15
CA PRO A 182 11.16 -1.89 26.01
C PRO A 182 11.45 -2.37 24.59
N ASP A 183 10.47 -3.01 23.94
CA ASP A 183 10.62 -3.49 22.56
C ASP A 183 10.64 -2.34 21.56
N LEU A 184 9.91 -1.24 21.81
CA LEU A 184 9.93 -0.03 20.98
C LEU A 184 11.28 0.70 21.05
N VAL A 185 11.91 0.76 22.23
CA VAL A 185 13.27 1.31 22.38
C VAL A 185 14.25 0.49 21.54
N TRP A 186 14.23 -0.84 21.69
CA TRP A 186 15.03 -1.73 20.87
C TRP A 186 14.74 -1.59 19.37
N GLY A 187 13.47 -1.54 18.98
CA GLY A 187 13.05 -1.43 17.59
C GLY A 187 13.53 -0.13 16.94
N LEU A 188 13.47 0.97 17.66
CA LEU A 188 13.96 2.27 17.18
C LEU A 188 15.48 2.25 16.93
N ASP A 189 16.27 1.70 17.87
CA ASP A 189 17.72 1.63 17.71
C ASP A 189 18.10 0.76 16.51
N VAL A 190 17.48 -0.41 16.38
CA VAL A 190 17.70 -1.32 15.22
C VAL A 190 17.25 -0.68 13.91
N ALA A 191 16.14 0.07 13.89
CA ALA A 191 15.67 0.74 12.68
C ALA A 191 16.61 1.86 12.24
N LEU A 192 17.22 2.60 13.17
CA LEU A 192 18.22 3.62 12.86
C LEU A 192 19.51 3.00 12.27
N ASP A 193 19.99 1.89 12.84
CA ASP A 193 21.12 1.14 12.29
C ASP A 193 20.79 0.55 10.90
N LEU A 194 19.53 0.14 10.69
CA LEU A 194 19.07 -0.35 9.41
C LEU A 194 19.14 0.72 8.32
N VAL A 195 18.80 1.98 8.61
CA VAL A 195 18.93 3.09 7.65
C VAL A 195 20.36 3.20 7.14
N ASP A 196 21.35 3.18 8.04
CA ASP A 196 22.75 3.27 7.65
C ASP A 196 23.18 2.04 6.82
N ARG A 197 22.75 0.86 7.21
CA ARG A 197 23.07 -0.39 6.52
C ARG A 197 22.52 -0.42 5.08
N VAL A 198 21.23 -0.12 4.88
CA VAL A 198 20.62 -0.17 3.55
C VAL A 198 21.05 1.01 2.67
N SER A 199 21.46 2.13 3.26
CA SER A 199 22.04 3.25 2.51
C SER A 199 23.37 2.91 1.85
N GLY A 200 24.08 1.89 2.34
CA GLY A 200 25.34 1.38 1.78
C GLY A 200 25.18 0.33 0.68
N PHE A 201 23.95 -0.01 0.27
CA PHE A 201 23.72 -0.95 -0.82
C PHE A 201 24.11 -0.38 -2.20
N ASP A 202 24.53 -1.27 -3.12
CA ASP A 202 24.79 -0.90 -4.51
C ASP A 202 23.49 -0.87 -5.30
N PHE A 203 23.02 0.33 -5.62
CA PHE A 203 21.77 0.55 -6.34
C PHE A 203 22.02 0.72 -7.84
N PRO A 204 21.20 0.08 -8.71
CA PRO A 204 21.20 0.39 -10.13
C PRO A 204 21.06 1.89 -10.39
N PRO A 205 21.86 2.51 -11.28
CA PRO A 205 21.79 3.93 -11.57
C PRO A 205 20.57 4.24 -12.45
N PHE A 206 19.41 4.36 -11.81
CA PHE A 206 18.14 4.61 -12.50
C PHE A 206 17.37 5.71 -11.80
N GLU A 207 17.53 6.93 -12.28
CA GLU A 207 16.82 8.10 -11.78
C GLU A 207 15.92 8.69 -12.86
N ARG A 208 14.70 9.03 -12.46
CA ARG A 208 13.74 9.69 -13.33
C ARG A 208 12.89 10.68 -12.53
N PRO A 209 12.40 11.75 -13.16
CA PRO A 209 11.40 12.62 -12.55
C PRO A 209 10.16 11.81 -12.17
N HIS A 210 9.67 12.03 -10.96
CA HIS A 210 8.43 11.46 -10.47
C HIS A 210 7.41 12.57 -10.21
N ASP A 211 6.14 12.28 -10.51
CA ASP A 211 5.01 12.99 -9.95
C ASP A 211 4.64 12.24 -8.64
N PHE A 212 5.23 12.69 -7.53
CA PHE A 212 4.95 12.13 -6.22
C PHE A 212 3.65 12.68 -5.67
N VAL A 213 2.82 11.80 -5.10
CA VAL A 213 1.56 12.16 -4.43
C VAL A 213 1.52 11.51 -3.05
N ALA A 214 1.17 12.27 -2.04
CA ALA A 214 1.02 11.79 -0.67
C ALA A 214 0.06 12.69 0.12
N LEU A 215 -0.37 12.23 1.29
CA LEU A 215 -0.93 13.12 2.30
C LEU A 215 0.19 14.00 2.90
N ARG A 216 -0.19 15.22 3.29
CA ARG A 216 0.62 16.11 4.10
C ARG A 216 -0.20 16.66 5.24
N HIS A 217 0.28 16.46 6.46
CA HIS A 217 -0.29 17.04 7.67
C HIS A 217 0.53 18.26 8.12
N GLU A 218 -0.11 19.22 8.78
CA GLU A 218 0.55 20.48 9.17
C GLU A 218 1.60 20.28 10.25
N ALA A 219 1.40 19.34 11.17
CA ALA A 219 2.22 19.19 12.38
C ALA A 219 3.05 17.90 12.44
N GLU A 220 2.65 16.83 11.75
CA GLU A 220 3.24 15.51 11.93
C GLU A 220 3.45 14.77 10.60
N TYR A 221 4.25 13.70 10.64
CA TYR A 221 4.40 12.81 9.51
C TYR A 221 3.07 12.10 9.22
N PRO A 222 2.57 12.08 7.96
CA PRO A 222 1.19 11.73 7.69
C PRO A 222 0.90 10.22 7.85
N PHE A 223 -0.17 9.90 8.58
CA PHE A 223 -0.77 8.57 8.65
C PHE A 223 -2.27 8.62 8.35
N ASN A 224 -3.05 9.21 9.28
CA ASN A 224 -4.50 9.16 9.25
C ASN A 224 -5.15 10.39 8.61
N GLU A 225 -4.47 11.52 8.60
CA GLU A 225 -5.05 12.82 8.31
C GLU A 225 -4.11 13.66 7.46
N GLY A 226 -4.67 14.60 6.70
CA GLY A 226 -3.91 15.54 5.89
C GLY A 226 -4.63 15.96 4.62
N ARG A 227 -3.96 16.80 3.83
CA ARG A 227 -4.37 17.20 2.49
C ARG A 227 -3.57 16.38 1.47
N ILE A 228 -4.12 16.13 0.31
CA ILE A 228 -3.40 15.45 -0.77
C ILE A 228 -2.53 16.48 -1.48
N VAL A 229 -1.24 16.24 -1.46
CA VAL A 229 -0.24 17.11 -2.12
C VAL A 229 0.55 16.34 -3.17
N SER A 230 1.16 17.07 -4.12
CA SER A 230 2.06 16.46 -5.10
C SER A 230 3.32 17.28 -5.33
N SER A 231 4.31 16.66 -5.96
CA SER A 231 5.58 17.31 -6.31
C SER A 231 5.43 18.35 -7.43
N ASP A 232 4.32 18.36 -8.16
CA ASP A 232 4.01 19.36 -9.20
C ASP A 232 3.11 20.51 -8.68
N GLY A 233 2.89 20.59 -7.37
CA GLY A 233 2.21 21.71 -6.72
C GLY A 233 0.71 21.52 -6.48
N LEU A 234 0.14 20.31 -6.68
CA LEU A 234 -1.23 20.01 -6.25
C LEU A 234 -1.33 20.11 -4.73
N ASP A 235 -2.40 20.73 -4.23
CA ASP A 235 -2.80 20.75 -2.82
C ASP A 235 -4.33 20.79 -2.74
N ILE A 236 -4.95 19.67 -2.43
CA ILE A 236 -6.39 19.49 -2.45
C ILE A 236 -6.92 18.82 -1.19
N SER A 237 -8.21 19.00 -0.91
CA SER A 237 -8.92 18.20 0.08
C SER A 237 -9.05 16.75 -0.38
N VAL A 238 -9.24 15.82 0.55
CA VAL A 238 -9.45 14.40 0.25
C VAL A 238 -10.72 14.16 -0.58
N ASP A 239 -11.73 15.02 -0.45
CA ASP A 239 -12.99 14.92 -1.20
C ASP A 239 -12.83 15.23 -2.68
N ALA A 240 -11.86 16.08 -3.02
CA ALA A 240 -11.56 16.46 -4.40
C ALA A 240 -10.73 15.40 -5.17
N PHE A 241 -10.37 14.27 -4.55
CA PHE A 241 -9.59 13.22 -5.19
C PHE A 241 -10.16 12.80 -6.57
N PRO A 242 -11.47 12.54 -6.74
CA PRO A 242 -12.03 12.10 -8.03
C PRO A 242 -11.92 13.15 -9.16
N ASP A 243 -11.74 14.43 -8.84
CA ASP A 243 -11.59 15.50 -9.82
C ASP A 243 -10.17 15.53 -10.43
N HIS A 244 -9.20 14.89 -9.75
CA HIS A 244 -7.78 14.94 -10.09
C HIS A 244 -7.17 13.57 -10.43
N PHE A 245 -7.85 12.47 -10.10
CA PHE A 245 -7.37 11.11 -10.29
C PHE A 245 -8.47 10.20 -10.83
N GLU A 246 -8.10 9.28 -11.70
CA GLU A 246 -9.01 8.33 -12.34
C GLU A 246 -8.36 6.96 -12.42
N GLU A 247 -9.12 5.90 -12.12
CA GLU A 247 -8.73 4.53 -12.40
C GLU A 247 -9.21 4.08 -13.78
N ARG A 248 -8.32 3.48 -14.56
CA ARG A 248 -8.57 2.96 -15.90
C ARG A 248 -8.34 1.46 -15.97
N GLN A 249 -9.23 0.75 -16.62
CA GLN A 249 -9.04 -0.65 -16.92
C GLN A 249 -8.13 -0.82 -18.13
N VAL A 250 -7.18 -1.77 -18.04
CA VAL A 250 -6.32 -2.20 -19.13
C VAL A 250 -6.62 -3.67 -19.46
N SER A 251 -6.41 -4.09 -20.71
CA SER A 251 -6.79 -5.44 -21.17
C SER A 251 -5.87 -6.55 -20.68
N TRP A 252 -4.67 -6.20 -20.22
CA TRP A 252 -3.64 -7.18 -19.80
C TRP A 252 -3.54 -7.36 -18.29
N SER A 253 -4.31 -6.62 -17.49
CA SER A 253 -4.28 -6.71 -16.04
C SER A 253 -5.69 -6.68 -15.47
N THR A 254 -5.93 -7.48 -14.43
CA THR A 254 -7.17 -7.44 -13.64
C THR A 254 -7.18 -6.27 -12.65
N ALA A 255 -6.02 -5.70 -12.31
CA ALA A 255 -5.93 -4.49 -11.51
C ALA A 255 -6.13 -3.24 -12.37
N LEU A 256 -6.74 -2.20 -11.79
CA LEU A 256 -6.88 -0.89 -12.43
C LEU A 256 -5.57 -0.11 -12.37
N HIS A 257 -5.40 0.80 -13.32
CA HIS A 257 -4.30 1.76 -13.40
C HIS A 257 -4.80 3.16 -13.10
N ALA A 258 -4.43 3.72 -11.95
CA ALA A 258 -4.79 5.09 -11.64
C ALA A 258 -3.83 6.08 -12.32
N VAL A 259 -4.40 7.19 -12.80
CA VAL A 259 -3.66 8.26 -13.50
C VAL A 259 -4.15 9.64 -13.08
N ARG A 260 -3.34 10.65 -13.31
CA ARG A 260 -3.67 12.06 -13.08
C ARG A 260 -4.62 12.59 -14.15
N LEU A 261 -5.62 13.37 -13.75
CA LEU A 261 -6.49 14.12 -14.64
C LEU A 261 -6.00 15.58 -14.80
N PRO A 262 -6.24 16.23 -15.96
CA PRO A 262 -6.77 15.64 -17.19
C PRO A 262 -5.67 14.97 -18.05
N SER A 263 -4.41 14.99 -17.63
CA SER A 263 -3.24 14.64 -18.44
C SER A 263 -3.11 13.15 -18.76
N GLY A 264 -3.71 12.25 -17.97
CA GLY A 264 -3.51 10.80 -18.07
C GLY A 264 -2.11 10.35 -17.65
N ARG A 265 -1.29 11.21 -17.01
CA ARG A 265 0.08 10.88 -16.60
C ARG A 265 0.09 9.92 -15.42
N PRO A 266 1.03 8.97 -15.39
CA PRO A 266 1.28 8.14 -14.22
C PRO A 266 1.88 8.98 -13.08
N TYR A 267 1.59 8.59 -11.84
CA TYR A 267 2.15 9.16 -10.62
C TYR A 267 2.61 8.09 -9.65
N SER A 268 3.29 8.48 -8.60
CA SER A 268 3.83 7.57 -7.58
C SER A 268 3.32 7.92 -6.20
N VAL A 269 2.90 6.91 -5.45
CA VAL A 269 2.57 7.01 -4.03
C VAL A 269 3.49 6.08 -3.21
N GLY A 270 3.52 6.25 -1.90
CA GLY A 270 4.25 5.39 -0.96
C GLY A 270 5.47 6.04 -0.34
N PRO A 271 6.39 5.24 0.24
CA PRO A 271 7.49 5.75 1.05
C PRO A 271 8.35 6.82 0.39
N LEU A 272 8.71 6.64 -0.89
CA LEU A 272 9.47 7.65 -1.63
C LEU A 272 8.69 8.95 -1.79
N ALA A 273 7.40 8.87 -2.13
CA ALA A 273 6.55 10.04 -2.28
C ALA A 273 6.42 10.80 -0.95
N ARG A 274 6.09 10.09 0.13
CA ARG A 274 5.95 10.68 1.47
C ARG A 274 7.21 11.39 1.92
N LEU A 275 8.36 10.74 1.83
CA LEU A 275 9.62 11.35 2.28
C LEU A 275 10.07 12.52 1.41
N ASN A 276 9.89 12.46 0.09
CA ASN A 276 10.20 13.61 -0.77
C ASN A 276 9.29 14.81 -0.47
N LEU A 277 8.03 14.59 -0.06
CA LEU A 277 7.05 15.65 0.19
C LEU A 277 6.95 16.08 1.67
N CYS A 278 7.26 15.18 2.62
CA CYS A 278 6.91 15.38 4.03
C CYS A 278 8.05 15.09 5.02
N ARG A 279 9.33 14.91 4.57
CA ARG A 279 10.44 14.61 5.48
C ARG A 279 10.67 15.66 6.58
N ASP A 280 10.22 16.90 6.35
CA ASP A 280 10.25 18.00 7.33
C ASP A 280 9.27 17.77 8.51
N ARG A 281 8.47 16.72 8.47
CA ARG A 281 7.51 16.30 9.50
C ARG A 281 7.91 15.01 10.22
N LEU A 282 9.07 14.45 9.89
CA LEU A 282 9.60 13.27 10.59
C LEU A 282 9.85 13.56 12.08
N PRO A 283 9.65 12.57 12.96
CA PRO A 283 10.10 12.65 14.34
C PRO A 283 11.63 12.87 14.43
N PRO A 284 12.15 13.46 15.52
CA PRO A 284 13.51 13.96 15.57
C PRO A 284 14.62 12.96 15.23
N ARG A 285 14.59 11.73 15.76
CA ARG A 285 15.63 10.72 15.48
C ARG A 285 15.57 10.20 14.05
N ALA A 286 14.36 9.95 13.54
CA ALA A 286 14.15 9.56 12.15
C ALA A 286 14.56 10.70 11.20
N ALA A 287 14.30 11.96 11.53
CA ALA A 287 14.74 13.13 10.76
C ALA A 287 16.27 13.21 10.68
N LEU A 288 16.98 12.96 11.80
CA LEU A 288 18.45 12.91 11.80
C LEU A 288 18.99 11.77 10.93
N ALA A 289 18.34 10.61 10.91
CA ALA A 289 18.71 9.52 10.01
C ALA A 289 18.47 9.90 8.54
N ALA A 290 17.32 10.48 8.24
CA ALA A 290 16.99 10.95 6.88
C ALA A 290 17.94 12.05 6.38
N ALA A 291 18.44 12.91 7.27
CA ALA A 291 19.37 13.97 6.90
C ALA A 291 20.74 13.48 6.39
N ARG A 292 21.08 12.21 6.65
CA ARG A 292 22.29 11.56 6.10
C ARG A 292 22.13 11.01 4.69
N CYS A 293 20.91 11.01 4.17
CA CYS A 293 20.59 10.52 2.82
C CYS A 293 20.59 11.66 1.80
N GLU A 294 20.80 11.30 0.53
CA GLU A 294 20.69 12.24 -0.59
C GLU A 294 19.22 12.54 -0.94
N TRP A 295 18.93 13.82 -1.19
CA TRP A 295 17.59 14.29 -1.56
C TRP A 295 17.63 15.25 -2.76
N PRO A 296 16.61 15.25 -3.67
CA PRO A 296 15.46 14.35 -3.66
C PRO A 296 15.84 12.90 -4.00
N MET A 297 15.12 11.92 -3.43
CA MET A 297 15.34 10.51 -3.70
C MET A 297 14.46 10.08 -4.88
N LEU A 298 15.04 10.04 -6.09
CA LEU A 298 14.32 9.80 -7.34
C LEU A 298 14.51 8.38 -7.91
N ASN A 299 15.46 7.62 -7.35
CA ASN A 299 15.72 6.25 -7.75
C ASN A 299 14.76 5.29 -7.02
N PRO A 300 13.86 4.55 -7.72
CA PRO A 300 12.91 3.63 -7.07
C PRO A 300 13.59 2.51 -6.28
N PHE A 301 14.79 2.05 -6.67
CA PHE A 301 15.53 1.05 -5.91
C PHE A 301 15.92 1.53 -4.50
N ARG A 302 16.07 2.82 -4.29
CA ARG A 302 16.33 3.43 -2.98
C ARG A 302 15.09 3.47 -2.06
N SER A 303 13.94 2.98 -2.52
CA SER A 303 12.73 2.88 -1.69
C SER A 303 12.91 2.03 -0.42
N ILE A 304 13.91 1.14 -0.40
CA ILE A 304 14.29 0.37 0.79
C ILE A 304 14.83 1.28 1.90
N ILE A 305 15.57 2.34 1.56
CA ILE A 305 16.04 3.36 2.51
C ILE A 305 14.84 4.13 3.07
N ALA A 306 13.93 4.53 2.19
CA ALA A 306 12.72 5.22 2.60
C ALA A 306 11.90 4.40 3.62
N ARG A 307 11.73 3.11 3.39
CA ARG A 307 11.04 2.21 4.33
C ARG A 307 11.79 2.03 5.65
N ALA A 308 13.11 1.98 5.63
CA ALA A 308 13.90 1.90 6.85
C ALA A 308 13.73 3.18 7.72
N ILE A 309 13.72 4.37 7.09
CA ILE A 309 13.43 5.63 7.76
C ILE A 309 12.01 5.62 8.35
N GLU A 310 11.02 5.10 7.62
CA GLU A 310 9.64 5.02 8.10
C GLU A 310 9.46 4.00 9.24
N ILE A 311 10.24 2.90 9.27
CA ILE A 311 10.27 2.01 10.46
C ILE A 311 10.78 2.79 11.68
N ALA A 312 11.85 3.55 11.53
CA ALA A 312 12.39 4.36 12.62
C ALA A 312 11.38 5.42 13.09
N ALA A 313 10.73 6.13 12.16
CA ALA A 313 9.69 7.10 12.47
C ALA A 313 8.50 6.48 13.20
N ALA A 314 8.02 5.33 12.74
CA ALA A 314 6.90 4.63 13.37
C ALA A 314 7.28 4.08 14.76
N CYS A 315 8.50 3.60 14.96
CA CYS A 315 8.99 3.19 16.29
C CYS A 315 9.12 4.37 17.25
N GLU A 316 9.62 5.52 16.78
CA GLU A 316 9.75 6.74 17.58
C GLU A 316 8.38 7.29 18.02
N ASP A 317 7.45 7.44 17.09
CA ASP A 317 6.07 7.84 17.36
C ASP A 317 5.38 6.88 18.34
N ALA A 318 5.44 5.58 18.05
CA ALA A 318 4.82 4.54 18.89
C ALA A 318 5.40 4.55 20.32
N LEU A 319 6.70 4.80 20.46
CA LEU A 319 7.37 4.89 21.78
C LEU A 319 6.83 6.06 22.59
N GLU A 320 6.68 7.22 21.99
CA GLU A 320 6.13 8.41 22.65
C GLU A 320 4.66 8.21 23.03
N LEU A 321 3.85 7.70 22.09
CA LEU A 321 2.43 7.42 22.30
C LEU A 321 2.21 6.36 23.40
N ALA A 322 3.01 5.28 23.42
CA ALA A 322 2.88 4.23 24.42
C ALA A 322 3.28 4.72 25.84
N ARG A 323 4.29 5.59 25.94
CA ARG A 323 4.69 6.22 27.21
C ARG A 323 3.64 7.17 27.76
N ALA A 324 3.03 7.96 26.87
CA ALA A 324 2.03 8.96 27.21
C ALA A 324 0.64 8.39 27.45
N TRP A 325 0.39 7.14 27.04
CA TRP A 325 -0.96 6.56 27.08
C TRP A 325 -1.52 6.52 28.49
N THR A 326 -2.71 7.10 28.62
CA THR A 326 -3.58 7.02 29.79
C THR A 326 -5.00 6.73 29.31
N ARG A 327 -5.73 5.86 30.05
CA ARG A 327 -7.10 5.52 29.70
C ARG A 327 -8.03 6.72 29.94
N PRO A 328 -8.76 7.19 28.90
CA PRO A 328 -9.79 8.21 29.09
C PRO A 328 -10.92 7.73 30.01
N GLN A 329 -11.61 8.67 30.66
CA GLN A 329 -12.78 8.37 31.50
C GLN A 329 -14.08 8.28 30.69
N THR A 330 -14.02 8.60 29.39
CA THR A 330 -15.16 8.55 28.46
C THR A 330 -15.33 7.15 27.88
N ASP A 331 -16.50 6.90 27.29
CA ASP A 331 -16.73 5.71 26.46
C ASP A 331 -15.71 5.65 25.32
N SER A 332 -15.41 4.44 24.85
CA SER A 332 -14.42 4.22 23.78
C SER A 332 -15.00 4.46 22.38
N THR A 333 -16.31 4.63 22.26
CA THR A 333 -17.02 4.84 21.00
C THR A 333 -18.01 5.98 21.14
N ALA A 334 -18.05 6.89 20.19
CA ALA A 334 -19.06 7.93 20.11
C ALA A 334 -20.45 7.34 19.78
N SER A 335 -21.48 7.90 20.39
CA SER A 335 -22.88 7.61 20.03
C SER A 335 -23.27 8.41 18.81
N PHE A 336 -23.90 7.78 17.83
CA PHE A 336 -24.41 8.44 16.63
C PHE A 336 -25.66 7.76 16.08
N SER A 337 -26.47 8.51 15.34
CA SER A 337 -27.64 8.01 14.62
C SER A 337 -27.34 7.96 13.13
N PRO A 338 -27.72 6.88 12.43
CA PRO A 338 -27.61 6.81 10.98
C PRO A 338 -28.44 7.90 10.29
N ARG A 339 -27.93 8.39 9.16
CA ARG A 339 -28.64 9.29 8.23
C ARG A 339 -28.08 9.08 6.82
N ALA A 340 -28.86 9.45 5.81
CA ALA A 340 -28.35 9.46 4.44
C ALA A 340 -27.20 10.47 4.32
N ALA A 341 -26.03 10.00 3.87
CA ALA A 341 -24.84 10.81 3.79
C ALA A 341 -23.82 10.24 2.78
N VAL A 342 -22.87 11.07 2.36
CA VAL A 342 -21.73 10.66 1.55
C VAL A 342 -20.47 11.26 2.18
N GLY A 343 -19.44 10.46 2.34
CA GLY A 343 -18.15 10.94 2.82
C GLY A 343 -17.00 10.20 2.20
N SER A 344 -15.88 10.87 2.10
CA SER A 344 -14.60 10.31 1.64
C SER A 344 -13.49 10.66 2.59
N HIS A 345 -12.45 9.84 2.58
CA HIS A 345 -11.22 10.10 3.32
C HIS A 345 -10.04 9.41 2.67
N ALA A 346 -8.85 9.89 3.01
CA ALA A 346 -7.59 9.26 2.61
C ALA A 346 -6.67 9.06 3.80
N THR A 347 -5.93 7.96 3.81
CA THR A 347 -4.86 7.69 4.78
C THR A 347 -3.62 7.16 4.05
N GLU A 348 -2.50 7.10 4.76
CA GLU A 348 -1.24 6.58 4.21
C GLU A 348 -1.03 5.11 4.62
N ALA A 349 -1.49 4.18 3.81
CA ALA A 349 -1.09 2.77 3.97
C ALA A 349 0.44 2.62 3.84
N PRO A 350 1.06 1.51 4.32
CA PRO A 350 2.50 1.29 4.15
C PRO A 350 2.98 1.50 2.71
N ARG A 351 2.17 1.14 1.73
CA ARG A 351 2.47 1.22 0.30
C ARG A 351 2.05 2.52 -0.38
N GLY A 352 1.39 3.44 0.35
CA GLY A 352 1.01 4.76 -0.14
C GLY A 352 -0.42 5.18 0.16
N LEU A 353 -0.83 6.25 -0.49
CA LEU A 353 -2.15 6.86 -0.35
C LEU A 353 -3.26 5.83 -0.60
N LEU A 354 -4.15 5.65 0.36
CA LEU A 354 -5.37 4.85 0.26
C LEU A 354 -6.56 5.79 0.39
N TRP A 355 -7.47 5.76 -0.59
CA TRP A 355 -8.65 6.62 -0.59
C TRP A 355 -9.93 5.79 -0.63
N HIS A 356 -10.91 6.16 0.24
CA HIS A 356 -12.24 5.55 0.28
C HIS A 356 -13.33 6.60 0.18
N ARG A 357 -14.47 6.21 -0.41
CA ARG A 357 -15.72 6.96 -0.41
C ARG A 357 -16.89 6.01 -0.17
N TYR A 358 -17.80 6.42 0.71
CA TYR A 358 -19.02 5.67 1.00
C TYR A 358 -20.25 6.54 0.84
N SER A 359 -21.31 5.97 0.27
CA SER A 359 -22.67 6.49 0.30
C SER A 359 -23.50 5.63 1.25
N ILE A 360 -24.23 6.25 2.15
CA ILE A 360 -25.03 5.61 3.20
C ILE A 360 -26.47 6.09 3.03
N ASP A 361 -27.43 5.19 3.16
CA ASP A 361 -28.86 5.50 3.17
C ASP A 361 -29.36 5.96 4.56
N ALA A 362 -30.67 6.25 4.67
CA ALA A 362 -31.28 6.75 5.90
C ALA A 362 -31.27 5.69 7.04
N ASP A 363 -31.19 4.41 6.72
CA ASP A 363 -31.15 3.31 7.68
C ASP A 363 -29.73 2.94 8.11
N GLY A 364 -28.71 3.62 7.54
CA GLY A 364 -27.30 3.38 7.82
C GLY A 364 -26.72 2.19 7.06
N LEU A 365 -27.34 1.80 5.95
CA LEU A 365 -26.80 0.79 5.06
C LEU A 365 -25.97 1.45 3.97
N VAL A 366 -24.88 0.80 3.58
CA VAL A 366 -24.03 1.24 2.47
C VAL A 366 -24.79 1.09 1.16
N SER A 367 -25.02 2.18 0.45
CA SER A 367 -25.63 2.22 -0.89
C SER A 367 -24.60 2.27 -2.02
N GLY A 368 -23.36 2.69 -1.72
CA GLY A 368 -22.24 2.72 -2.65
C GLY A 368 -20.90 2.80 -1.93
N ALA A 369 -19.88 2.23 -2.55
CA ALA A 369 -18.50 2.29 -2.06
C ALA A 369 -17.53 2.44 -3.23
N ALA A 370 -16.46 3.20 -3.01
CA ALA A 370 -15.29 3.28 -3.89
C ALA A 370 -14.03 3.21 -3.03
N ILE A 371 -13.07 2.37 -3.44
CA ILE A 371 -11.84 2.10 -2.72
C ILE A 371 -10.68 2.13 -3.71
N ILE A 372 -9.76 3.07 -3.56
CA ILE A 372 -8.63 3.24 -4.47
C ILE A 372 -7.33 2.98 -3.71
N PRO A 373 -6.73 1.78 -3.87
CA PRO A 373 -5.55 1.37 -3.13
C PRO A 373 -4.26 1.91 -3.74
N PRO A 374 -3.16 1.99 -2.96
CA PRO A 374 -1.89 2.51 -3.45
C PRO A 374 -1.29 1.67 -4.59
N THR A 375 -1.55 0.36 -4.63
CA THR A 375 -0.99 -0.48 -5.70
C THR A 375 -1.63 -0.18 -7.06
N SER A 376 -2.93 0.09 -7.16
CA SER A 376 -3.54 0.55 -8.42
C SER A 376 -3.00 1.93 -8.83
N GLN A 377 -2.71 2.79 -7.86
CA GLN A 377 -2.12 4.11 -8.11
C GLN A 377 -0.68 4.02 -8.67
N ASN A 378 0.08 3.01 -8.28
CA ASN A 378 1.44 2.80 -8.76
C ASN A 378 1.53 2.01 -10.09
N GLN A 379 0.47 1.30 -10.54
CA GLN A 379 0.53 0.41 -11.70
C GLN A 379 1.06 1.08 -12.98
N ALA A 380 0.45 2.20 -13.36
CA ALA A 380 0.87 2.93 -14.56
C ALA A 380 2.32 3.44 -14.46
N ARG A 381 2.77 3.78 -13.24
CA ARG A 381 4.14 4.23 -13.00
C ARG A 381 5.14 3.07 -13.07
N ILE A 382 4.83 1.92 -12.50
CA ILE A 382 5.67 0.72 -12.59
C ILE A 382 5.93 0.36 -14.06
N GLU A 383 4.89 0.34 -14.90
CA GLU A 383 5.05 0.05 -16.33
C GLU A 383 5.84 1.12 -17.08
N ALA A 384 5.64 2.41 -16.74
CA ALA A 384 6.42 3.50 -17.31
C ALA A 384 7.91 3.41 -16.92
N ASP A 385 8.21 2.97 -15.69
CA ASP A 385 9.58 2.77 -15.24
C ASP A 385 10.21 1.50 -15.84
N LEU A 386 9.48 0.40 -15.94
CA LEU A 386 9.92 -0.78 -16.68
C LEU A 386 10.31 -0.43 -18.10
N ARG A 387 9.44 0.28 -18.82
CA ARG A 387 9.70 0.70 -20.20
C ARG A 387 10.97 1.55 -20.31
N ALA A 388 11.21 2.45 -19.37
CA ALA A 388 12.39 3.29 -19.35
C ALA A 388 13.67 2.55 -18.91
N PHE A 389 13.53 1.50 -18.11
CA PHE A 389 14.64 0.70 -17.59
C PHE A 389 15.11 -0.37 -18.57
N VAL A 390 14.22 -0.85 -19.46
CA VAL A 390 14.53 -1.89 -20.46
C VAL A 390 15.84 -1.64 -21.23
N PRO A 391 16.16 -0.43 -21.75
CA PRO A 391 17.42 -0.18 -22.44
C PRO A 391 18.67 -0.51 -21.63
N GLN A 392 18.62 -0.36 -20.29
CA GLN A 392 19.75 -0.66 -19.41
C GLN A 392 19.95 -2.18 -19.20
N VAL A 393 18.90 -2.99 -19.37
CA VAL A 393 18.97 -4.44 -19.16
C VAL A 393 19.15 -5.22 -20.46
N LEU A 394 18.95 -4.61 -21.64
CA LEU A 394 19.14 -5.26 -22.93
C LEU A 394 20.54 -5.83 -23.15
N PRO A 395 21.64 -5.21 -22.68
CA PRO A 395 22.99 -5.78 -22.81
C PRO A 395 23.23 -7.03 -21.93
N LEU A 396 22.39 -7.28 -20.92
CA LEU A 396 22.53 -8.40 -20.00
C LEU A 396 22.00 -9.70 -20.63
N ASP A 397 22.41 -10.85 -20.09
CA ASP A 397 21.76 -12.11 -20.41
C ASP A 397 20.30 -12.16 -19.89
N ASP A 398 19.54 -13.17 -20.30
CA ASP A 398 18.11 -13.25 -19.99
C ASP A 398 17.83 -13.40 -18.50
N ALA A 399 18.67 -14.13 -17.76
CA ALA A 399 18.50 -14.32 -16.32
C ALA A 399 18.78 -13.03 -15.55
N ALA A 400 19.88 -12.34 -15.85
CA ALA A 400 20.23 -11.07 -15.23
C ALA A 400 19.23 -9.95 -15.59
N ALA A 401 18.78 -9.87 -16.85
CA ALA A 401 17.79 -8.91 -17.29
C ALA A 401 16.44 -9.13 -16.58
N THR A 402 16.01 -10.38 -16.47
CA THR A 402 14.80 -10.77 -15.73
C THR A 402 14.88 -10.35 -14.27
N LEU A 403 15.97 -10.72 -13.58
CA LEU A 403 16.17 -10.37 -12.17
C LEU A 403 16.10 -8.86 -11.94
N ARG A 404 16.75 -8.05 -12.81
CA ARG A 404 16.75 -6.58 -12.70
C ARG A 404 15.35 -5.98 -12.88
N CYS A 405 14.55 -6.49 -13.81
CA CYS A 405 13.17 -6.05 -13.98
C CYS A 405 12.27 -6.42 -12.78
N GLU A 406 12.45 -7.63 -12.23
CA GLU A 406 11.75 -8.05 -11.02
C GLU A 406 12.14 -7.19 -9.80
N GLN A 407 13.43 -6.84 -9.64
CA GLN A 407 13.91 -5.93 -8.59
C GLN A 407 13.24 -4.56 -8.68
N LEU A 408 13.07 -4.03 -9.90
CA LEU A 408 12.37 -2.75 -10.10
C LEU A 408 10.91 -2.83 -9.62
N ILE A 409 10.19 -3.90 -9.96
CA ILE A 409 8.81 -4.10 -9.48
C ILE A 409 8.76 -4.22 -7.95
N ARG A 410 9.66 -5.02 -7.36
CA ARG A 410 9.75 -5.19 -5.89
C ARG A 410 10.06 -3.89 -5.16
N SER A 411 10.75 -2.94 -5.79
CA SER A 411 11.01 -1.61 -5.22
C SER A 411 9.73 -0.86 -4.86
N TYR A 412 8.64 -1.10 -5.59
CA TYR A 412 7.32 -0.52 -5.33
C TYR A 412 6.53 -1.25 -4.24
N ASP A 413 6.97 -2.46 -3.81
CA ASP A 413 6.27 -3.31 -2.86
C ASP A 413 4.79 -3.51 -3.23
N PRO A 414 4.49 -4.03 -4.44
CA PRO A 414 3.11 -4.16 -4.86
C PRO A 414 2.33 -5.14 -3.97
N CYS A 415 1.18 -4.69 -3.48
CA CYS A 415 0.18 -5.53 -2.82
C CYS A 415 -0.91 -5.82 -3.85
N ILE A 416 -0.74 -6.94 -4.56
CA ILE A 416 -1.56 -7.27 -5.73
C ILE A 416 -3.00 -7.52 -5.32
N SER A 417 -3.22 -8.28 -4.23
CA SER A 417 -4.56 -8.53 -3.70
C SER A 417 -5.30 -7.23 -3.32
N CYS A 418 -4.59 -6.17 -2.92
CA CYS A 418 -5.21 -4.87 -2.69
C CYS A 418 -5.78 -4.25 -3.97
N ALA A 419 -5.09 -4.42 -5.10
CA ALA A 419 -5.46 -3.81 -6.38
C ALA A 419 -6.58 -4.56 -7.13
N THR A 420 -7.02 -5.72 -6.62
CA THR A 420 -8.00 -6.61 -7.28
C THR A 420 -9.32 -6.73 -6.50
N HIS A 421 -9.76 -5.69 -5.79
CA HIS A 421 -10.93 -5.74 -4.91
C HIS A 421 -12.23 -5.17 -5.53
N PHE A 422 -12.20 -4.67 -6.74
CA PHE A 422 -13.33 -4.02 -7.42
C PHE A 422 -13.84 -4.88 -8.60
N LEU A 423 -15.03 -4.55 -9.12
CA LEU A 423 -15.51 -4.99 -10.42
C LEU A 423 -16.26 -3.86 -11.12
N ARG A 424 -15.73 -3.40 -12.26
CA ARG A 424 -16.53 -2.85 -13.35
C ARG A 424 -16.62 -3.94 -14.43
N LEU A 425 -17.66 -4.76 -14.41
CA LEU A 425 -17.88 -5.77 -15.44
C LEU A 425 -18.52 -5.09 -16.65
N SER A 426 -17.74 -4.84 -17.70
CA SER A 426 -18.25 -4.56 -19.04
C SER A 426 -18.31 -5.87 -19.80
N ILE A 427 -19.51 -6.44 -19.95
CA ILE A 427 -19.72 -7.62 -20.78
C ILE A 427 -20.08 -7.14 -22.20
N ASP A 428 -19.10 -7.09 -23.08
CA ASP A 428 -19.34 -7.04 -24.51
C ASP A 428 -19.88 -8.41 -24.93
N ARG A 429 -21.21 -8.55 -24.94
CA ARG A 429 -21.87 -9.67 -25.62
C ARG A 429 -21.72 -9.42 -27.11
N LYS A 430 -20.68 -9.94 -27.73
CA LYS A 430 -20.74 -10.27 -29.15
C LYS A 430 -21.85 -11.28 -29.26
N GLU A 431 -22.94 -10.94 -29.96
CA GLU A 431 -23.97 -11.91 -30.36
C GLU A 431 -23.25 -13.09 -31.00
N ALA A 432 -23.33 -14.26 -30.37
CA ALA A 432 -22.86 -15.48 -30.99
C ALA A 432 -23.70 -15.63 -32.27
N SER A 433 -23.06 -15.56 -33.42
CA SER A 433 -23.69 -15.90 -34.67
C SER A 433 -24.30 -17.31 -34.51
N VAL A 434 -25.62 -17.38 -34.58
CA VAL A 434 -26.36 -18.63 -34.51
C VAL A 434 -25.83 -19.51 -35.66
N ILE A 435 -25.04 -20.52 -35.33
CA ILE A 435 -24.65 -21.54 -36.28
C ILE A 435 -25.97 -22.26 -36.66
N PRO A 436 -26.42 -22.20 -37.92
CA PRO A 436 -27.61 -22.90 -38.30
C PRO A 436 -27.43 -24.41 -38.05
N PRO A 437 -28.47 -25.13 -37.59
CA PRO A 437 -28.36 -26.55 -37.31
C PRO A 437 -27.97 -27.30 -38.59
N SER A 438 -26.96 -28.17 -38.46
CA SER A 438 -26.54 -29.06 -39.56
C SER A 438 -27.71 -29.85 -40.11
N PRO A 439 -27.85 -29.99 -41.44
CA PRO A 439 -28.92 -30.76 -42.02
C PRO A 439 -28.86 -32.22 -41.57
N SER A 440 -30.00 -32.74 -41.13
CA SER A 440 -30.14 -34.13 -40.70
C SER A 440 -29.76 -35.09 -41.84
N PRO A 441 -29.05 -36.20 -41.55
CA PRO A 441 -28.70 -37.16 -42.58
C PRO A 441 -29.98 -37.83 -43.16
N PRO A 442 -29.97 -38.17 -44.44
CA PRO A 442 -31.13 -38.79 -45.08
C PRO A 442 -31.46 -40.15 -44.46
N ARG A 443 -32.72 -40.34 -44.09
CA ARG A 443 -33.22 -41.66 -43.64
C ARG A 443 -33.07 -42.68 -44.79
N ARG A 444 -32.27 -43.73 -44.54
CA ARG A 444 -32.20 -44.88 -45.41
C ARG A 444 -33.54 -45.64 -45.29
N GLY A 445 -34.22 -45.79 -46.40
CA GLY A 445 -35.35 -46.74 -46.60
C GLY A 445 -34.84 -48.15 -46.77
#